data_30ccfc0b69fea5078db75403aedcb68e
#
_entry.id   30ccfc0b69fea5078db75403aedcb68e
#
_cell.length_a   1.000
_cell.length_b   1.000
_cell.length_c   1.000
_cell.angle_alpha   90.00
_cell.angle_beta   90.00
_cell.angle_gamma   90.00
#
_symmetry.space_group_name_H-M   'P 1'
#
loop_
_entity.id
_entity.type
_entity.pdbx_description
1 polymer ?
#
loop_
_entity_poly.entity_id
_entity_poly.type
_entity_poly.pdbx_seq_one_letter_code
_entity_poly.pdbx_strand_id
1 'polypeptide(L)'
;VNRQIIKLFGFILVLFGVLVGFTAWWSVFDAKELKASKWNHRPLYEQQQIPRGRILADDGAVIAKSIPRGKGVNRTYVRHYPMGELFGHPIGYSFIEVAQSEFEKYHNEELTGEEEEFGTILNELTGQKQEGEQIVTSLDPKAQEVAMHALEAAGFGAVVAIEPSTGAVKVMASNPGYNPNSIPEKKKYEQLSTENVRRPLFNRATQGQYPPGSTFKVVTAAAGLEAGVITPETTINAPGSIEDEGHELAND
;
A
#
# COMPACT_ATOMS: atom_id res chain seq x y z
N VAL A 1 -32.99 56.34 -22.48
CA VAL A 1 -32.60 54.96 -22.87
C VAL A 1 -31.15 54.68 -22.52
N ASN A 2 -30.22 55.57 -22.83
CA ASN A 2 -28.78 55.34 -22.56
C ASN A 2 -28.41 55.19 -21.09
N ARG A 3 -29.05 55.91 -20.18
CA ARG A 3 -28.75 55.80 -18.72
C ARG A 3 -29.18 54.45 -18.13
N GLN A 4 -30.23 53.87 -18.59
CA GLN A 4 -30.70 52.55 -18.14
C GLN A 4 -29.79 51.42 -18.71
N ILE A 5 -29.37 51.56 -19.95
CA ILE A 5 -28.41 50.62 -20.60
C ILE A 5 -27.07 50.64 -19.84
N ILE A 6 -26.56 51.79 -19.49
CA ILE A 6 -25.29 51.92 -18.71
C ILE A 6 -25.44 51.27 -17.34
N LYS A 7 -26.57 51.47 -16.64
CA LYS A 7 -26.82 50.83 -15.35
C LYS A 7 -26.89 49.29 -15.47
N LEU A 8 -27.59 48.79 -16.50
CA LEU A 8 -27.68 47.35 -16.78
C LEU A 8 -26.31 46.76 -17.11
N PHE A 9 -25.54 47.46 -17.95
CA PHE A 9 -24.17 47.03 -18.29
C PHE A 9 -23.27 46.99 -17.06
N GLY A 10 -23.33 48.05 -16.19
CA GLY A 10 -22.57 48.07 -14.93
C GLY A 10 -22.99 46.92 -14.00
N PHE A 11 -24.29 46.61 -13.89
CA PHE A 11 -24.77 45.48 -13.11
C PHE A 11 -24.26 44.14 -13.63
N ILE A 12 -24.27 43.93 -14.95
CA ILE A 12 -23.73 42.71 -15.58
C ILE A 12 -22.23 42.56 -15.33
N LEU A 13 -21.46 43.68 -15.43
CA LEU A 13 -20.02 43.67 -15.12
C LEU A 13 -19.74 43.28 -13.66
N VAL A 14 -20.53 43.79 -12.71
CA VAL A 14 -20.41 43.43 -11.29
C VAL A 14 -20.71 41.95 -11.09
N LEU A 15 -21.78 41.41 -11.70
CA LEU A 15 -22.11 39.99 -11.63
C LEU A 15 -21.00 39.13 -12.20
N PHE A 16 -20.42 39.54 -13.34
CA PHE A 16 -19.32 38.82 -13.96
C PHE A 16 -18.06 38.86 -13.10
N GLY A 17 -17.77 40.03 -12.48
CA GLY A 17 -16.66 40.19 -11.54
C GLY A 17 -16.81 39.28 -10.31
N VAL A 18 -18.01 39.18 -9.77
CA VAL A 18 -18.34 38.28 -8.67
C VAL A 18 -18.16 36.82 -9.07
N LEU A 19 -18.66 36.44 -10.24
CA LEU A 19 -18.50 35.08 -10.76
C LEU A 19 -17.02 34.71 -10.93
N VAL A 20 -16.24 35.58 -11.55
CA VAL A 20 -14.79 35.37 -11.74
C VAL A 20 -14.06 35.31 -10.39
N GLY A 21 -14.42 36.19 -9.46
CA GLY A 21 -13.84 36.17 -8.10
C GLY A 21 -14.12 34.86 -7.37
N PHE A 22 -15.37 34.37 -7.39
CA PHE A 22 -15.72 33.09 -6.76
C PHE A 22 -15.09 31.89 -7.44
N THR A 23 -15.05 31.84 -8.78
CA THR A 23 -14.39 30.76 -9.49
C THR A 23 -12.89 30.73 -9.25
N ALA A 24 -12.23 31.91 -9.21
CA ALA A 24 -10.83 32.02 -8.87
C ALA A 24 -10.55 31.59 -7.42
N TRP A 25 -11.41 31.98 -6.47
CA TRP A 25 -11.30 31.55 -5.09
C TRP A 25 -11.33 30.01 -4.96
N TRP A 26 -12.32 29.37 -5.53
CA TRP A 26 -12.46 27.90 -5.47
C TRP A 26 -11.36 27.18 -6.22
N SER A 27 -10.84 27.74 -7.30
CA SER A 27 -9.76 27.12 -8.07
C SER A 27 -8.40 27.22 -7.41
N VAL A 28 -8.17 28.22 -6.53
CA VAL A 28 -6.87 28.45 -5.91
C VAL A 28 -6.86 28.03 -4.43
N PHE A 29 -7.85 28.44 -3.66
CA PHE A 29 -7.85 28.23 -2.20
C PHE A 29 -8.49 26.90 -1.79
N ASP A 30 -9.60 26.52 -2.43
CA ASP A 30 -10.33 25.29 -2.10
C ASP A 30 -9.98 24.10 -3.01
N ALA A 31 -9.08 24.30 -3.98
CA ALA A 31 -8.72 23.27 -4.95
C ALA A 31 -8.18 21.98 -4.30
N LYS A 32 -7.37 22.09 -3.24
CA LYS A 32 -6.82 20.94 -2.51
C LYS A 32 -7.93 20.17 -1.77
N GLU A 33 -8.87 20.88 -1.17
CA GLU A 33 -9.97 20.27 -0.41
C GLU A 33 -10.99 19.62 -1.35
N LEU A 34 -11.28 20.27 -2.49
CA LEU A 34 -12.13 19.71 -3.54
C LEU A 34 -11.50 18.49 -4.23
N LYS A 35 -10.19 18.51 -4.48
CA LYS A 35 -9.45 17.33 -5.00
C LYS A 35 -9.46 16.17 -4.00
N ALA A 36 -9.31 16.44 -2.70
CA ALA A 36 -9.30 15.46 -1.63
C ALA A 36 -10.72 14.98 -1.21
N SER A 37 -11.77 15.58 -1.76
CA SER A 37 -13.15 15.21 -1.43
C SER A 37 -13.45 13.75 -1.79
N LYS A 38 -14.05 13.01 -0.86
CA LYS A 38 -14.51 11.61 -1.06
C LYS A 38 -15.50 11.45 -2.23
N TRP A 39 -16.12 12.53 -2.67
CA TRP A 39 -17.07 12.55 -3.78
C TRP A 39 -16.42 12.86 -5.13
N ASN A 40 -15.14 13.25 -5.14
CA ASN A 40 -14.41 13.53 -6.36
C ASN A 40 -13.81 12.25 -6.93
N HIS A 41 -14.53 11.59 -7.81
CA HIS A 41 -14.07 10.38 -8.50
C HIS A 41 -13.25 10.69 -9.77
N ARG A 42 -13.09 11.96 -10.15
CA ARG A 42 -12.39 12.35 -11.38
C ARG A 42 -10.93 11.89 -11.42
N PRO A 43 -10.11 12.09 -10.37
CA PRO A 43 -8.73 11.59 -10.37
C PRO A 43 -8.65 10.07 -10.54
N LEU A 44 -9.63 9.35 -10.01
CA LEU A 44 -9.69 7.90 -10.12
C LEU A 44 -9.97 7.44 -11.56
N TYR A 45 -10.86 8.14 -12.29
CA TYR A 45 -11.13 7.85 -13.70
C TYR A 45 -9.95 8.22 -14.59
N GLU A 46 -9.24 9.30 -14.29
CA GLU A 46 -8.02 9.71 -15.00
C GLU A 46 -6.91 8.66 -14.80
N GLN A 47 -6.73 8.16 -13.59
CA GLN A 47 -5.79 7.07 -13.30
C GLN A 47 -6.12 5.76 -14.03
N GLN A 48 -7.39 5.49 -14.37
CA GLN A 48 -7.74 4.31 -15.19
C GLN A 48 -7.22 4.40 -16.63
N GLN A 49 -6.95 5.59 -17.13
CA GLN A 49 -6.44 5.78 -18.49
C GLN A 49 -4.91 5.63 -18.54
N ILE A 50 -4.25 5.60 -17.39
CA ILE A 50 -2.80 5.47 -17.27
C ILE A 50 -2.46 3.98 -17.06
N PRO A 51 -1.59 3.39 -17.88
CA PRO A 51 -1.07 2.06 -17.60
C PRO A 51 -0.14 2.11 -16.39
N ARG A 52 -0.61 1.70 -15.22
CA ARG A 52 0.25 1.60 -14.02
C ARG A 52 1.46 0.73 -14.29
N GLY A 53 2.60 1.13 -13.81
CA GLY A 53 3.87 0.45 -13.95
C GLY A 53 3.82 -1.01 -13.46
N ARG A 54 4.67 -1.85 -14.00
CA ARG A 54 4.77 -3.24 -13.57
C ARG A 54 5.49 -3.34 -12.23
N ILE A 55 5.06 -4.26 -11.38
CA ILE A 55 5.79 -4.66 -10.18
C ILE A 55 6.39 -6.02 -10.46
N LEU A 56 7.70 -6.13 -10.32
CA LEU A 56 8.47 -7.33 -10.56
C LEU A 56 9.06 -7.87 -9.25
N ALA A 57 9.25 -9.18 -9.19
CA ALA A 57 10.08 -9.85 -8.19
C ALA A 57 11.57 -9.65 -8.49
N ASP A 58 12.44 -10.12 -7.62
CA ASP A 58 13.90 -10.00 -7.76
C ASP A 58 14.46 -10.79 -8.97
N ASP A 59 13.78 -11.85 -9.37
CA ASP A 59 14.11 -12.67 -10.57
C ASP A 59 13.49 -12.13 -11.87
N GLY A 60 12.78 -10.99 -11.81
CA GLY A 60 12.08 -10.37 -12.93
C GLY A 60 10.69 -10.93 -13.22
N ALA A 61 10.20 -11.88 -12.44
CA ALA A 61 8.85 -12.40 -12.59
C ALA A 61 7.80 -11.31 -12.31
N VAL A 62 6.72 -11.28 -13.10
CA VAL A 62 5.69 -10.23 -13.01
C VAL A 62 4.73 -10.52 -11.87
N ILE A 63 4.77 -9.70 -10.82
CA ILE A 63 3.84 -9.77 -9.69
C ILE A 63 2.55 -9.00 -9.99
N ALA A 64 2.67 -7.79 -10.56
CA ALA A 64 1.51 -6.98 -10.94
C ALA A 64 1.72 -6.28 -12.28
N LYS A 65 0.65 -6.18 -13.08
CA LYS A 65 0.66 -5.50 -14.38
C LYS A 65 -0.70 -4.89 -14.70
N SER A 66 -0.73 -3.92 -15.61
CA SER A 66 -1.95 -3.34 -16.16
C SER A 66 -2.37 -4.07 -17.44
N ILE A 67 -3.64 -4.42 -17.54
CA ILE A 67 -4.24 -5.05 -18.72
C ILE A 67 -5.17 -4.04 -19.40
N PRO A 68 -4.98 -3.73 -20.69
CA PRO A 68 -5.84 -2.79 -21.40
C PRO A 68 -7.25 -3.37 -21.58
N ARG A 69 -8.26 -2.52 -21.36
CA ARG A 69 -9.67 -2.77 -21.70
C ARG A 69 -10.18 -1.68 -22.62
N GLY A 70 -11.03 -2.04 -23.58
CA GLY A 70 -11.56 -1.09 -24.57
C GLY A 70 -10.57 -0.78 -25.70
N LYS A 71 -10.97 0.13 -26.60
CA LYS A 71 -10.20 0.54 -27.78
C LYS A 71 -10.22 2.05 -27.95
N GLY A 72 -9.17 2.62 -28.56
CA GLY A 72 -9.08 4.04 -28.90
C GLY A 72 -9.07 4.94 -27.68
N VAL A 73 -9.81 6.04 -27.73
CA VAL A 73 -9.89 7.05 -26.67
C VAL A 73 -10.57 6.57 -25.39
N ASN A 74 -11.36 5.49 -25.47
CA ASN A 74 -12.03 4.87 -24.31
C ASN A 74 -11.22 3.70 -23.73
N ARG A 75 -9.93 3.61 -24.04
CA ARG A 75 -9.06 2.57 -23.45
C ARG A 75 -8.86 2.89 -21.98
N THR A 76 -9.16 1.92 -21.14
CA THR A 76 -8.86 1.91 -19.70
C THR A 76 -7.94 0.75 -19.38
N TYR A 77 -7.36 0.78 -18.19
CA TYR A 77 -6.46 -0.28 -17.72
C TYR A 77 -6.99 -0.86 -16.42
N VAL A 78 -6.89 -2.17 -16.29
CA VAL A 78 -7.27 -2.90 -15.08
C VAL A 78 -6.04 -3.58 -14.51
N ARG A 79 -5.84 -3.46 -13.21
CA ARG A 79 -4.74 -4.11 -12.51
C ARG A 79 -4.94 -5.62 -12.46
N HIS A 80 -3.89 -6.38 -12.71
CA HIS A 80 -3.89 -7.83 -12.70
C HIS A 80 -2.64 -8.36 -12.00
N TYR A 81 -2.83 -9.37 -11.17
CA TYR A 81 -1.83 -9.99 -10.31
C TYR A 81 -1.61 -11.45 -10.73
N PRO A 82 -0.65 -11.74 -11.65
CA PRO A 82 -0.45 -13.09 -12.20
C PRO A 82 -0.18 -14.15 -11.15
N MET A 83 0.51 -13.79 -10.06
CA MET A 83 0.86 -14.71 -8.97
C MET A 83 -0.22 -14.80 -7.88
N GLY A 84 -1.35 -14.09 -8.04
CA GLY A 84 -2.53 -14.21 -7.20
C GLY A 84 -2.24 -14.05 -5.71
N GLU A 85 -2.60 -15.06 -4.93
CA GLU A 85 -2.52 -15.04 -3.47
C GLU A 85 -1.09 -15.00 -2.92
N LEU A 86 -0.12 -15.51 -3.67
CA LEU A 86 1.27 -15.60 -3.24
C LEU A 86 1.85 -14.26 -2.75
N PHE A 87 1.49 -13.17 -3.43
CA PHE A 87 1.95 -11.82 -3.11
C PHE A 87 0.81 -10.87 -2.71
N GLY A 88 -0.37 -11.41 -2.35
CA GLY A 88 -1.52 -10.59 -1.99
C GLY A 88 -1.23 -9.62 -0.85
N HIS A 89 -0.58 -10.07 0.22
CA HIS A 89 -0.28 -9.23 1.37
C HIS A 89 0.86 -8.22 1.14
N PRO A 90 2.05 -8.61 0.64
CA PRO A 90 3.12 -7.62 0.48
C PRO A 90 2.82 -6.58 -0.59
N ILE A 91 2.11 -6.94 -1.65
CA ILE A 91 1.83 -6.02 -2.76
C ILE A 91 0.50 -5.29 -2.58
N GLY A 92 -0.49 -5.94 -2.00
CA GLY A 92 -1.82 -5.37 -1.87
C GLY A 92 -2.59 -5.39 -3.19
N TYR A 93 -3.43 -4.37 -3.35
CA TYR A 93 -4.27 -4.21 -4.54
C TYR A 93 -4.48 -2.74 -4.89
N SER A 94 -4.81 -2.49 -6.17
CA SER A 94 -5.19 -1.17 -6.68
C SER A 94 -6.41 -1.30 -7.58
N PHE A 95 -7.60 -0.98 -7.02
CA PHE A 95 -8.87 -0.98 -7.75
C PHE A 95 -9.67 0.26 -7.37
N ILE A 96 -10.07 1.03 -8.36
CA ILE A 96 -10.76 2.32 -8.19
C ILE A 96 -12.07 2.17 -7.42
N GLU A 97 -12.80 1.09 -7.68
CA GLU A 97 -14.12 0.85 -7.09
C GLU A 97 -14.06 0.47 -5.59
N VAL A 98 -12.87 0.13 -5.10
CA VAL A 98 -12.66 -0.33 -3.73
C VAL A 98 -11.69 0.56 -2.99
N ALA A 99 -10.41 0.48 -3.30
CA ALA A 99 -9.31 1.24 -2.71
C ALA A 99 -7.95 0.77 -3.26
N GLN A 100 -6.89 1.30 -2.65
CA GLN A 100 -5.52 0.83 -2.78
C GLN A 100 -4.98 0.41 -1.42
N SER A 101 -4.12 -0.60 -1.40
CA SER A 101 -3.51 -1.09 -0.16
C SER A 101 -2.04 -1.44 -0.35
N GLU A 102 -1.32 -1.54 0.76
CA GLU A 102 0.08 -1.98 0.85
C GLU A 102 1.00 -1.30 -0.19
N PHE A 103 1.89 -2.05 -0.85
CA PHE A 103 2.87 -1.54 -1.81
C PHE A 103 2.23 -0.71 -2.93
N GLU A 104 1.09 -1.15 -3.47
CA GLU A 104 0.34 -0.43 -4.51
C GLU A 104 -0.08 0.98 -4.06
N LYS A 105 -0.40 1.15 -2.77
CA LYS A 105 -0.80 2.43 -2.20
C LYS A 105 0.41 3.33 -1.95
N TYR A 106 1.48 2.77 -1.34
CA TYR A 106 2.64 3.55 -0.92
C TYR A 106 3.51 4.01 -2.10
N HIS A 107 3.50 3.27 -3.21
CA HIS A 107 4.21 3.59 -4.46
C HIS A 107 3.25 4.05 -5.56
N ASN A 108 2.14 4.71 -5.18
CA ASN A 108 1.14 5.13 -6.17
C ASN A 108 1.71 6.14 -7.17
N GLU A 109 2.49 7.11 -6.71
CA GLU A 109 3.06 8.18 -7.52
C GLU A 109 3.98 7.60 -8.61
N GLU A 110 4.93 6.74 -8.24
CA GLU A 110 5.84 6.08 -9.18
C GLU A 110 5.08 5.15 -10.14
N LEU A 111 4.12 4.38 -9.60
CA LEU A 111 3.35 3.43 -10.41
C LEU A 111 2.38 4.11 -11.38
N THR A 112 2.00 5.36 -11.15
CA THR A 112 1.18 6.16 -12.08
C THR A 112 2.01 7.12 -12.93
N GLY A 113 3.30 7.31 -12.59
CA GLY A 113 4.14 8.31 -13.23
C GLY A 113 3.62 9.72 -12.97
N GLU A 114 3.04 9.96 -11.78
CA GLU A 114 2.68 11.29 -11.33
C GLU A 114 3.97 12.06 -11.04
N GLU A 115 4.49 12.74 -12.04
CA GLU A 115 5.52 13.76 -11.88
C GLU A 115 4.91 15.01 -11.23
N GLU A 116 5.77 15.88 -10.66
CA GLU A 116 5.35 17.19 -10.15
C GLU A 116 4.50 17.95 -11.18
N GLU A 117 3.58 18.80 -10.72
CA GLU A 117 2.56 19.51 -11.54
C GLU A 117 3.07 20.10 -12.87
N PHE A 118 4.36 20.45 -12.95
CA PHE A 118 5.01 20.95 -14.18
C PHE A 118 5.23 19.86 -15.24
N GLY A 119 5.57 18.63 -14.85
CA GLY A 119 5.77 17.51 -15.78
C GLY A 119 4.47 17.12 -16.46
N THR A 120 3.38 17.07 -15.72
CA THR A 120 2.03 16.76 -16.23
C THR A 120 1.59 17.78 -17.31
N ILE A 121 1.79 19.08 -17.07
CA ILE A 121 1.46 20.15 -18.03
C ILE A 121 2.32 20.01 -19.30
N LEU A 122 3.59 19.70 -19.17
CA LEU A 122 4.51 19.53 -20.31
C LEU A 122 4.13 18.30 -21.14
N ASN A 123 3.74 17.21 -20.51
CA ASN A 123 3.28 15.99 -21.16
C ASN A 123 1.96 16.20 -21.91
N GLU A 124 1.01 16.95 -21.33
CA GLU A 124 -0.22 17.35 -22.02
C GLU A 124 0.06 18.22 -23.27
N LEU A 125 0.99 19.15 -23.16
CA LEU A 125 1.37 20.04 -24.27
C LEU A 125 2.16 19.32 -25.38
N THR A 126 2.95 18.31 -25.03
CA THR A 126 3.77 17.53 -25.98
C THR A 126 3.03 16.31 -26.53
N GLY A 127 1.86 15.98 -26.00
CA GLY A 127 1.08 14.80 -26.38
C GLY A 127 1.74 13.49 -25.96
N GLN A 128 2.71 13.53 -25.05
CA GLN A 128 3.30 12.33 -24.45
C GLN A 128 2.28 11.68 -23.52
N LYS A 129 2.11 10.37 -23.66
CA LYS A 129 1.22 9.62 -22.78
C LYS A 129 1.95 9.34 -21.47
N GLN A 130 1.28 9.67 -20.38
CA GLN A 130 1.74 9.30 -19.06
C GLN A 130 1.72 7.76 -18.92
N GLU A 131 2.83 7.20 -18.49
CA GLU A 131 2.98 5.77 -18.20
C GLU A 131 3.63 5.61 -16.82
N GLY A 132 3.15 4.67 -16.03
CA GLY A 132 3.73 4.38 -14.72
C GLY A 132 5.09 3.70 -14.82
N GLU A 133 5.94 3.98 -13.85
CA GLU A 133 7.29 3.40 -13.78
C GLU A 133 7.25 1.93 -13.33
N GLN A 134 8.16 1.13 -13.88
CA GLN A 134 8.34 -0.24 -13.44
C GLN A 134 9.16 -0.28 -12.15
N ILE A 135 8.66 -1.00 -11.14
CA ILE A 135 9.36 -1.18 -9.88
C ILE A 135 9.80 -2.64 -9.75
N VAL A 136 11.08 -2.85 -9.43
CA VAL A 136 11.63 -4.16 -9.09
C VAL A 136 11.73 -4.27 -7.57
N THR A 137 11.06 -5.26 -7.00
CA THR A 137 11.12 -5.55 -5.56
C THR A 137 12.25 -6.52 -5.24
N SER A 138 12.60 -6.62 -3.97
CA SER A 138 13.54 -7.61 -3.46
C SER A 138 12.90 -8.97 -3.15
N LEU A 139 11.60 -9.13 -3.39
CA LEU A 139 10.86 -10.35 -3.05
C LEU A 139 11.29 -11.54 -3.93
N ASP A 140 11.60 -12.65 -3.29
CA ASP A 140 11.96 -13.92 -3.95
C ASP A 140 10.73 -14.82 -4.07
N PRO A 141 10.23 -15.12 -5.29
CA PRO A 141 9.04 -15.93 -5.47
C PRO A 141 9.15 -17.35 -4.91
N LYS A 142 10.31 -17.96 -5.02
CA LYS A 142 10.53 -19.34 -4.55
C LYS A 142 10.53 -19.40 -3.03
N ALA A 143 11.24 -18.47 -2.39
CA ALA A 143 11.25 -18.37 -0.93
C ALA A 143 9.87 -18.00 -0.37
N GLN A 144 9.13 -17.13 -1.05
CA GLN A 144 7.76 -16.75 -0.70
C GLN A 144 6.81 -17.97 -0.77
N GLU A 145 6.93 -18.81 -1.81
CA GLU A 145 6.11 -20.02 -1.97
C GLU A 145 6.37 -21.03 -0.84
N VAL A 146 7.63 -21.25 -0.48
CA VAL A 146 8.01 -22.13 0.66
C VAL A 146 7.40 -21.60 1.96
N ALA A 147 7.47 -20.28 2.19
CA ALA A 147 6.92 -19.66 3.39
C ALA A 147 5.39 -19.77 3.45
N MET A 148 4.69 -19.56 2.33
CA MET A 148 3.23 -19.71 2.27
C MET A 148 2.79 -21.14 2.56
N HIS A 149 3.45 -22.15 1.95
CA HIS A 149 3.17 -23.56 2.25
C HIS A 149 3.39 -23.92 3.72
N ALA A 150 4.46 -23.42 4.32
CA ALA A 150 4.71 -23.64 5.75
C ALA A 150 3.61 -23.03 6.63
N LEU A 151 3.14 -21.83 6.28
CA LEU A 151 2.05 -21.16 6.99
C LEU A 151 0.68 -21.83 6.82
N GLU A 152 0.39 -22.43 5.67
CA GLU A 152 -0.84 -23.21 5.47
C GLU A 152 -0.95 -24.35 6.48
N ALA A 153 0.14 -25.05 6.73
CA ALA A 153 0.20 -26.13 7.72
C ALA A 153 0.10 -25.63 9.17
N ALA A 154 0.65 -24.43 9.45
CA ALA A 154 0.60 -23.81 10.77
C ALA A 154 -0.73 -23.10 11.09
N GLY A 155 -1.55 -22.78 10.07
CA GLY A 155 -2.80 -22.08 10.22
C GLY A 155 -2.64 -20.56 10.15
N PHE A 156 -2.70 -19.85 11.29
CA PHE A 156 -2.57 -18.39 11.33
C PHE A 156 -1.13 -17.99 11.64
N GLY A 157 -0.60 -17.02 10.88
CA GLY A 157 0.75 -16.51 11.15
C GLY A 157 1.31 -15.64 10.05
N ALA A 158 2.59 -15.26 10.24
CA ALA A 158 3.37 -14.55 9.25
C ALA A 158 4.81 -15.07 9.22
N VAL A 159 5.46 -14.98 8.06
CA VAL A 159 6.88 -15.22 7.87
C VAL A 159 7.48 -13.99 7.19
N VAL A 160 8.56 -13.47 7.76
CA VAL A 160 9.36 -12.39 7.16
C VAL A 160 10.80 -12.84 7.11
N ALA A 161 11.42 -12.76 5.93
CA ALA A 161 12.85 -12.98 5.75
C ALA A 161 13.51 -11.73 5.21
N ILE A 162 14.53 -11.24 5.92
CA ILE A 162 15.26 -10.03 5.58
C ILE A 162 16.73 -10.37 5.43
N GLU A 163 17.35 -9.87 4.37
CA GLU A 163 18.80 -9.95 4.20
C GLU A 163 19.48 -8.92 5.10
N PRO A 164 20.25 -9.33 6.12
CA PRO A 164 20.76 -8.39 7.14
C PRO A 164 21.72 -7.33 6.59
N SER A 165 22.46 -7.66 5.53
CA SER A 165 23.48 -6.78 4.94
C SER A 165 22.89 -5.59 4.19
N THR A 166 21.70 -5.76 3.61
CA THR A 166 21.06 -4.77 2.73
C THR A 166 19.73 -4.25 3.28
N GLY A 167 19.10 -4.97 4.22
CA GLY A 167 17.74 -4.73 4.67
C GLY A 167 16.68 -5.19 3.69
N ALA A 168 17.06 -5.86 2.59
CA ALA A 168 16.15 -6.31 1.55
C ALA A 168 15.18 -7.38 2.10
N VAL A 169 13.87 -7.13 1.95
CA VAL A 169 12.83 -8.08 2.34
C VAL A 169 12.68 -9.11 1.22
N LYS A 170 13.12 -10.34 1.46
CA LYS A 170 13.03 -11.46 0.52
C LYS A 170 11.70 -12.18 0.60
N VAL A 171 11.11 -12.25 1.80
CA VAL A 171 9.82 -12.90 2.06
C VAL A 171 9.01 -12.02 2.97
N MET A 172 7.72 -11.86 2.62
CA MET A 172 6.69 -11.31 3.50
C MET A 172 5.40 -12.08 3.25
N ALA A 173 5.19 -13.15 4.00
CA ALA A 173 4.03 -14.02 3.89
C ALA A 173 3.11 -13.82 5.09
N SER A 174 1.80 -13.86 4.86
CA SER A 174 0.77 -13.79 5.91
C SER A 174 -0.36 -14.73 5.56
N ASN A 175 -0.77 -15.58 6.52
CA ASN A 175 -1.86 -16.53 6.35
C ASN A 175 -2.94 -16.33 7.44
N PRO A 176 -4.23 -16.31 7.07
CA PRO A 176 -4.81 -16.54 5.75
C PRO A 176 -4.47 -15.44 4.74
N GLY A 177 -4.22 -15.85 3.50
CA GLY A 177 -4.01 -14.97 2.38
C GLY A 177 -5.31 -14.62 1.64
N TYR A 178 -5.17 -13.83 0.60
CA TYR A 178 -6.24 -13.51 -0.34
C TYR A 178 -5.68 -13.26 -1.74
N ASN A 179 -6.49 -13.56 -2.75
CA ASN A 179 -6.13 -13.25 -4.14
C ASN A 179 -6.59 -11.81 -4.49
N PRO A 180 -5.67 -10.88 -4.78
CA PRO A 180 -6.02 -9.51 -5.13
C PRO A 180 -6.98 -9.40 -6.33
N ASN A 181 -6.91 -10.33 -7.28
CA ASN A 181 -7.80 -10.34 -8.45
C ASN A 181 -9.28 -10.52 -8.09
N SER A 182 -9.59 -11.02 -6.88
CA SER A 182 -10.98 -11.20 -6.43
C SER A 182 -11.58 -9.95 -5.78
N ILE A 183 -10.77 -8.94 -5.47
CA ILE A 183 -11.19 -7.70 -4.79
C ILE A 183 -12.24 -6.89 -5.59
N PRO A 184 -12.19 -6.77 -6.94
CA PRO A 184 -13.21 -6.06 -7.70
C PRO A 184 -14.62 -6.65 -7.60
N GLU A 185 -14.73 -7.91 -7.22
CA GLU A 185 -16.03 -8.55 -6.98
C GLU A 185 -16.60 -8.08 -5.63
N LYS A 186 -17.58 -7.17 -5.67
CA LYS A 186 -18.17 -6.55 -4.48
C LYS A 186 -18.55 -7.57 -3.39
N LYS A 187 -19.22 -8.67 -3.76
CA LYS A 187 -19.59 -9.73 -2.82
C LYS A 187 -18.38 -10.40 -2.17
N LYS A 188 -17.32 -10.61 -2.96
CA LYS A 188 -16.08 -11.23 -2.46
C LYS A 188 -15.33 -10.28 -1.53
N TYR A 189 -15.22 -9.01 -1.90
CA TYR A 189 -14.63 -7.99 -1.04
C TYR A 189 -15.39 -7.85 0.29
N GLU A 190 -16.72 -7.76 0.26
CA GLU A 190 -17.56 -7.73 1.46
C GLU A 190 -17.32 -8.97 2.34
N GLN A 191 -17.25 -10.15 1.75
CA GLN A 191 -16.94 -11.40 2.48
C GLN A 191 -15.57 -11.32 3.13
N LEU A 192 -14.51 -10.94 2.39
CA LEU A 192 -13.15 -10.85 2.91
C LEU A 192 -12.98 -9.76 3.98
N SER A 193 -13.69 -8.62 3.84
CA SER A 193 -13.60 -7.49 4.76
C SER A 193 -14.40 -7.67 6.04
N THR A 194 -15.47 -8.47 6.01
CA THR A 194 -16.35 -8.73 7.17
C THR A 194 -15.98 -9.99 7.93
N GLU A 195 -15.08 -10.80 7.43
CA GLU A 195 -14.63 -12.02 8.09
C GLU A 195 -13.75 -11.70 9.31
N ASN A 196 -14.37 -11.66 10.50
CA ASN A 196 -13.71 -11.23 11.73
C ASN A 196 -12.81 -12.30 12.36
N VAL A 197 -13.02 -13.59 12.06
CA VAL A 197 -12.25 -14.69 12.66
C VAL A 197 -10.92 -14.87 11.92
N ARG A 198 -10.99 -15.09 10.62
CA ARG A 198 -9.79 -15.33 9.79
C ARG A 198 -9.07 -14.06 9.38
N ARG A 199 -9.82 -12.95 9.20
CA ARG A 199 -9.30 -11.63 8.80
C ARG A 199 -8.33 -11.73 7.63
N PRO A 200 -8.76 -12.22 6.47
CA PRO A 200 -7.84 -12.51 5.35
C PRO A 200 -7.18 -11.26 4.74
N LEU A 201 -7.77 -10.07 4.89
CA LEU A 201 -7.16 -8.80 4.45
C LEU A 201 -6.16 -8.22 5.47
N PHE A 202 -6.05 -8.81 6.66
CA PHE A 202 -5.16 -8.33 7.71
C PHE A 202 -3.74 -8.87 7.50
N ASN A 203 -2.80 -7.99 7.17
CA ASN A 203 -1.39 -8.35 7.01
C ASN A 203 -0.74 -8.59 8.37
N ARG A 204 -0.59 -9.84 8.75
CA ARG A 204 -0.04 -10.23 10.06
C ARG A 204 1.42 -9.90 10.21
N ALA A 205 2.16 -9.76 9.10
CA ALA A 205 3.57 -9.40 9.13
C ALA A 205 3.81 -7.93 9.52
N THR A 206 2.88 -7.03 9.17
CA THR A 206 3.05 -5.58 9.37
C THR A 206 2.06 -4.98 10.36
N GLN A 207 0.88 -5.56 10.53
CA GLN A 207 -0.19 -5.03 11.36
C GLN A 207 -0.44 -5.86 12.64
N GLY A 208 0.10 -7.10 12.69
CA GLY A 208 -0.04 -7.98 13.85
C GLY A 208 0.85 -7.54 15.01
N GLN A 209 0.28 -7.54 16.21
CA GLN A 209 1.02 -7.33 17.46
C GLN A 209 0.99 -8.62 18.25
N TYR A 210 2.14 -9.16 18.55
CA TYR A 210 2.31 -10.45 19.24
C TYR A 210 3.23 -10.29 20.45
N PRO A 211 2.94 -10.97 21.57
CA PRO A 211 3.89 -11.01 22.68
C PRO A 211 5.18 -11.72 22.21
N PRO A 212 6.35 -11.16 22.45
CA PRO A 212 7.61 -11.68 21.91
C PRO A 212 8.01 -13.02 22.52
N GLY A 213 7.52 -13.35 23.72
CA GLY A 213 7.92 -14.56 24.42
C GLY A 213 9.44 -14.70 24.53
N SER A 214 9.95 -15.92 24.34
CA SER A 214 11.39 -16.22 24.43
C SER A 214 12.27 -15.51 23.39
N THR A 215 11.73 -14.96 22.32
CA THR A 215 12.51 -14.15 21.38
C THR A 215 13.05 -12.87 22.03
N PHE A 216 12.41 -12.39 23.11
CA PHE A 216 12.87 -11.23 23.87
C PHE A 216 14.18 -11.50 24.65
N LYS A 217 14.54 -12.77 24.86
CA LYS A 217 15.81 -13.15 25.52
C LYS A 217 17.04 -12.60 24.78
N VAL A 218 16.96 -12.46 23.46
CA VAL A 218 18.04 -11.84 22.65
C VAL A 218 18.23 -10.37 23.04
N VAL A 219 17.15 -9.63 23.26
CA VAL A 219 17.21 -8.22 23.70
C VAL A 219 17.80 -8.14 25.11
N THR A 220 17.36 -9.02 26.01
CA THR A 220 17.90 -9.09 27.39
C THR A 220 19.38 -9.39 27.42
N ALA A 221 19.83 -10.36 26.60
CA ALA A 221 21.25 -10.69 26.51
C ALA A 221 22.09 -9.52 25.95
N ALA A 222 21.62 -8.89 24.88
CA ALA A 222 22.28 -7.72 24.28
C ALA A 222 22.39 -6.56 25.27
N ALA A 223 21.30 -6.26 25.99
CA ALA A 223 21.31 -5.22 27.02
C ALA A 223 22.30 -5.53 28.16
N GLY A 224 22.40 -6.80 28.59
CA GLY A 224 23.36 -7.22 29.60
C GLY A 224 24.82 -7.09 29.16
N LEU A 225 25.13 -7.40 27.91
CA LEU A 225 26.45 -7.21 27.30
C LEU A 225 26.79 -5.72 27.15
N GLU A 226 25.86 -4.90 26.68
CA GLU A 226 26.06 -3.46 26.50
C GLU A 226 26.26 -2.73 27.84
N ALA A 227 25.50 -3.11 28.86
CA ALA A 227 25.63 -2.58 30.21
C ALA A 227 26.89 -3.10 30.94
N GLY A 228 27.63 -4.06 30.37
CA GLY A 228 28.83 -4.65 30.98
C GLY A 228 28.56 -5.51 32.22
N VAL A 229 27.30 -5.91 32.45
CA VAL A 229 26.93 -6.79 33.59
C VAL A 229 27.18 -8.27 33.30
N ILE A 230 27.27 -8.62 32.00
CA ILE A 230 27.69 -9.95 31.54
C ILE A 230 28.72 -9.81 30.41
N THR A 231 29.50 -10.86 30.21
CA THR A 231 30.40 -11.05 29.06
C THR A 231 30.07 -12.39 28.39
N PRO A 232 30.59 -12.71 27.19
CA PRO A 232 30.39 -14.02 26.57
C PRO A 232 30.87 -15.19 27.42
N GLU A 233 31.84 -14.94 28.34
CA GLU A 233 32.43 -15.92 29.23
C GLU A 233 31.71 -16.02 30.60
N THR A 234 30.73 -15.14 30.85
CA THR A 234 29.97 -15.15 32.11
C THR A 234 29.17 -16.44 32.24
N THR A 235 29.42 -17.17 33.31
CA THR A 235 28.65 -18.38 33.65
C THR A 235 27.47 -18.00 34.53
N ILE A 236 26.27 -18.37 34.11
CA ILE A 236 25.03 -18.12 34.84
C ILE A 236 24.46 -19.47 35.32
N ASN A 237 24.09 -19.55 36.62
CA ASN A 237 23.36 -20.72 37.11
C ASN A 237 21.94 -20.71 36.54
N ALA A 238 21.60 -21.71 35.74
CA ALA A 238 20.31 -21.88 35.11
C ALA A 238 19.66 -23.19 35.58
N PRO A 239 19.01 -23.20 36.77
CA PRO A 239 18.27 -24.36 37.23
C PRO A 239 17.05 -24.63 36.35
N GLY A 240 16.49 -25.86 36.40
CA GLY A 240 15.31 -26.24 35.66
C GLY A 240 14.05 -25.45 36.00
N SER A 241 13.99 -24.91 37.24
CA SER A 241 12.94 -23.95 37.63
C SER A 241 13.49 -22.98 38.68
N ILE A 242 12.89 -21.81 38.77
CA ILE A 242 13.08 -20.82 39.84
C ILE A 242 11.71 -20.41 40.41
N GLU A 243 11.71 -20.07 41.71
CA GLU A 243 10.51 -19.48 42.33
C GLU A 243 10.69 -17.96 42.38
N ASP A 244 9.72 -17.23 41.79
CA ASP A 244 9.68 -15.77 41.78
C ASP A 244 8.31 -15.30 42.23
N GLU A 245 8.24 -14.51 43.31
CA GLU A 245 7.01 -13.98 43.92
C GLU A 245 5.93 -15.07 44.18
N GLY A 246 6.34 -16.30 44.51
CA GLY A 246 5.40 -17.44 44.76
C GLY A 246 4.90 -18.14 43.49
N HIS A 247 5.47 -17.84 42.34
CA HIS A 247 5.23 -18.52 41.07
C HIS A 247 6.46 -19.30 40.63
N GLU A 248 6.25 -20.58 40.30
CA GLU A 248 7.31 -21.40 39.70
C GLU A 248 7.47 -21.04 38.22
N LEU A 249 8.65 -20.58 37.85
CA LEU A 249 9.05 -20.35 36.46
C LEU A 249 9.95 -21.51 36.02
N ALA A 250 9.40 -22.38 35.18
CA ALA A 250 10.14 -23.50 34.60
C ALA A 250 10.92 -23.07 33.35
N ASN A 251 12.06 -23.68 33.12
CA ASN A 251 12.84 -23.54 31.89
C ASN A 251 12.54 -24.76 31.02
N ASP A 252 11.90 -24.52 29.87
CA ASP A 252 11.57 -25.55 28.88
C ASP A 252 12.79 -26.00 28.07
#